data_078b39143c87c90ebdda133c2759fbaa
#
_entry.id   078b39143c87c90ebdda133c2759fbaa
#
_cell.length_a   1.000
_cell.length_b   1.000
_cell.length_c   1.000
_cell.angle_alpha   90.00
_cell.angle_beta   90.00
_cell.angle_gamma   90.00
#
_symmetry.space_group_name_H-M   'P 1'
#
loop_
_entity.id
_entity.type
_entity.pdbx_description
1 polymer ?
#
loop_
_entity_poly.entity_id
_entity_poly.type
_entity_poly.pdbx_seq_one_letter_code
_entity_poly.pdbx_strand_id
1 'polypeptide(L)'
;MRLVAVVRNIVARPKMTLRSYRSVLYIPGSRARALDKARTMPVDSIIFDLEDAVALEEKASARAVLVAHLLEGGYGSRSQIIRINGLDTPWAAEDIAAIAEVRPEAVLLPKVDNAQMIAELGAVMDR
;
A
#
# COMPACT_ATOMS: atom_id res chain seq x y z
N MET A 1 -20.95 0.36 5.41
CA MET A 1 -19.83 0.02 4.50
C MET A 1 -18.91 1.23 4.47
N ARG A 2 -17.71 1.10 5.02
CA ARG A 2 -16.76 2.22 5.02
C ARG A 2 -16.04 2.24 3.67
N LEU A 3 -16.05 3.38 3.01
CA LEU A 3 -15.44 3.57 1.71
C LEU A 3 -13.91 3.44 1.83
N VAL A 4 -13.32 2.78 0.86
CA VAL A 4 -11.87 2.68 0.70
C VAL A 4 -11.49 3.45 -0.55
N ALA A 5 -10.55 4.38 -0.45
CA ALA A 5 -10.09 5.14 -1.59
C ALA A 5 -8.69 4.70 -2.01
N VAL A 6 -8.50 4.54 -3.30
CA VAL A 6 -7.19 4.26 -3.91
C VAL A 6 -6.65 5.58 -4.45
N VAL A 7 -5.57 6.07 -3.87
CA VAL A 7 -4.85 7.23 -4.38
C VAL A 7 -3.67 6.72 -5.21
N ARG A 8 -3.69 7.01 -6.50
CA ARG A 8 -2.60 6.65 -7.42
C ARG A 8 -1.57 7.77 -7.46
N ASN A 9 -0.31 7.40 -7.42
CA ASN A 9 0.78 8.33 -7.65
C ASN A 9 0.76 8.77 -9.13
N ILE A 10 0.41 10.04 -9.39
CA ILE A 10 0.22 10.59 -10.76
C ILE A 10 1.52 11.15 -11.35
N VAL A 11 2.65 11.05 -10.64
CA VAL A 11 3.92 11.56 -11.17
C VAL A 11 4.32 10.81 -12.43
N ALA A 12 4.08 11.46 -13.56
CA ALA A 12 4.59 11.19 -14.92
C ALA A 12 4.84 9.69 -15.25
N ARG A 13 3.78 8.94 -15.52
CA ARG A 13 3.90 7.64 -16.19
C ARG A 13 3.73 7.80 -17.69
N PRO A 14 4.71 7.38 -18.51
CA PRO A 14 4.48 7.21 -19.92
C PRO A 14 3.46 6.08 -20.11
N LYS A 15 2.34 6.38 -20.77
CA LYS A 15 1.26 5.47 -21.18
C LYS A 15 0.65 4.62 -20.06
N MET A 16 -0.53 4.99 -19.61
CA MET A 16 -1.43 4.07 -18.91
C MET A 16 -1.72 2.87 -19.83
N THR A 17 -1.00 1.80 -19.64
CA THR A 17 -1.46 0.49 -20.12
C THR A 17 -2.67 0.11 -19.28
N LEU A 18 -3.80 -0.11 -19.91
CA LEU A 18 -4.99 -0.67 -19.25
C LEU A 18 -4.56 -1.99 -18.60
N ARG A 19 -4.59 -2.02 -17.27
CA ARG A 19 -4.26 -3.22 -16.50
C ARG A 19 -5.54 -3.83 -15.98
N SER A 20 -5.69 -5.13 -16.14
CA SER A 20 -6.81 -5.86 -15.53
C SER A 20 -6.54 -6.10 -14.05
N TYR A 21 -7.53 -5.85 -13.21
CA TYR A 21 -7.51 -6.15 -11.77
C TYR A 21 -8.55 -7.23 -11.48
N ARG A 22 -8.35 -8.43 -12.04
CA ARG A 22 -9.27 -9.57 -11.91
C ARG A 22 -9.11 -10.27 -10.56
N SER A 23 -7.91 -10.24 -10.03
CA SER A 23 -7.55 -10.86 -8.75
C SER A 23 -6.69 -9.93 -7.91
N VAL A 24 -7.06 -9.81 -6.63
CA VAL A 24 -6.37 -8.96 -5.66
C VAL A 24 -6.13 -9.78 -4.39
N LEU A 25 -4.88 -9.84 -3.96
CA LEU A 25 -4.46 -10.57 -2.78
C LEU A 25 -4.06 -9.60 -1.66
N TYR A 26 -4.67 -9.74 -0.48
CA TYR A 26 -4.24 -9.05 0.74
C TYR A 26 -3.15 -9.83 1.46
N ILE A 27 -2.08 -9.15 1.85
CA ILE A 27 -0.97 -9.75 2.61
C ILE A 27 -0.61 -8.83 3.77
N PRO A 28 -0.61 -9.34 5.03
CA PRO A 28 -0.13 -8.58 6.17
C PRO A 28 1.35 -8.20 5.99
N GLY A 29 1.68 -6.92 6.18
CA GLY A 29 3.06 -6.42 6.07
C GLY A 29 4.02 -7.04 7.08
N SER A 30 3.50 -7.60 8.19
CA SER A 30 4.27 -8.30 9.23
C SER A 30 4.69 -9.72 8.85
N ARG A 31 4.18 -10.29 7.75
CA ARG A 31 4.35 -11.71 7.41
C ARG A 31 5.39 -11.92 6.31
N ALA A 32 6.68 -11.89 6.66
CA ALA A 32 7.80 -12.05 5.72
C ALA A 32 7.62 -13.23 4.75
N ARG A 33 7.25 -14.43 5.26
CA ARG A 33 7.01 -15.62 4.41
C ARG A 33 5.88 -15.43 3.40
N ALA A 34 4.83 -14.68 3.76
CA ALA A 34 3.73 -14.39 2.85
C ALA A 34 4.14 -13.36 1.79
N LEU A 35 4.94 -12.36 2.16
CA LEU A 35 5.54 -11.39 1.25
C LEU A 35 6.42 -12.08 0.21
N ASP A 36 7.27 -13.03 0.63
CA ASP A 36 8.11 -13.82 -0.29
C ASP A 36 7.25 -14.66 -1.24
N LYS A 37 6.28 -15.40 -0.71
CA LYS A 37 5.39 -16.26 -1.50
C LYS A 37 4.60 -15.46 -2.55
N ALA A 38 4.21 -14.23 -2.23
CA ALA A 38 3.45 -13.37 -3.13
C ALA A 38 4.17 -13.05 -4.45
N ARG A 39 5.50 -13.10 -4.48
CA ARG A 39 6.30 -12.91 -5.68
C ARG A 39 5.99 -13.92 -6.78
N THR A 40 5.49 -15.10 -6.42
CA THR A 40 5.18 -16.20 -7.36
C THR A 40 3.68 -16.49 -7.51
N MET A 41 2.82 -15.79 -6.76
CA MET A 41 1.37 -16.02 -6.82
C MET A 41 0.78 -15.51 -8.14
N PRO A 42 -0.14 -16.25 -8.78
CA PRO A 42 -0.78 -15.85 -10.03
C PRO A 42 -1.91 -14.84 -9.78
N VAL A 43 -1.56 -13.65 -9.33
CA VAL A 43 -2.48 -12.55 -9.03
C VAL A 43 -2.13 -11.30 -9.82
N ASP A 44 -3.13 -10.48 -10.13
CA ASP A 44 -2.93 -9.22 -10.86
C ASP A 44 -2.40 -8.11 -9.93
N SER A 45 -2.87 -8.09 -8.67
CA SER A 45 -2.52 -7.08 -7.67
C SER A 45 -2.28 -7.68 -6.30
N ILE A 46 -1.41 -7.02 -5.53
CA ILE A 46 -1.18 -7.31 -4.13
C ILE A 46 -1.45 -6.05 -3.32
N ILE A 47 -2.26 -6.16 -2.28
CA ILE A 47 -2.42 -5.13 -1.26
C ILE A 47 -1.60 -5.56 -0.04
N PHE A 48 -0.51 -4.87 0.18
CA PHE A 48 0.31 -5.01 1.37
C PHE A 48 -0.33 -4.22 2.50
N ASP A 49 -0.73 -4.90 3.56
CA ASP A 49 -1.54 -4.32 4.60
C ASP A 49 -0.72 -3.92 5.83
N LEU A 50 -0.80 -2.64 6.21
CA LEU A 50 -0.26 -2.10 7.46
C LEU A 50 -1.37 -1.78 8.47
N GLU A 51 -2.64 -1.95 8.10
CA GLU A 51 -3.80 -1.56 8.90
C GLU A 51 -4.38 -2.77 9.68
N ASP A 52 -5.57 -3.23 9.38
CA ASP A 52 -6.33 -4.19 10.18
C ASP A 52 -5.67 -5.57 10.31
N ALA A 53 -4.89 -6.00 9.33
CA ALA A 53 -4.21 -7.29 9.36
C ALA A 53 -2.92 -7.30 10.21
N VAL A 54 -2.55 -6.18 10.81
CA VAL A 54 -1.35 -6.02 11.63
C VAL A 54 -1.73 -5.56 13.04
N ALA A 55 -1.31 -6.31 14.05
CA ALA A 55 -1.54 -5.96 15.44
C ALA A 55 -0.87 -4.64 15.82
N LEU A 56 -1.42 -3.93 16.82
CA LEU A 56 -0.95 -2.59 17.20
C LEU A 56 0.53 -2.57 17.56
N GLU A 57 0.98 -3.56 18.31
CA GLU A 57 2.37 -3.73 18.74
C GLU A 57 3.33 -4.11 17.61
N GLU A 58 2.79 -4.62 16.50
CA GLU A 58 3.58 -5.02 15.33
C GLU A 58 3.69 -3.92 14.26
N LYS A 59 3.00 -2.78 14.40
CA LYS A 59 2.91 -1.74 13.35
C LYS A 59 4.29 -1.27 12.86
N ALA A 60 5.19 -0.94 13.77
CA ALA A 60 6.53 -0.46 13.40
C ALA A 60 7.37 -1.55 12.73
N SER A 61 7.36 -2.77 13.28
CA SER A 61 8.12 -3.89 12.70
C SER A 61 7.56 -4.33 11.35
N ALA A 62 6.22 -4.36 11.20
CA ALA A 62 5.57 -4.68 9.93
C ALA A 62 5.95 -3.69 8.83
N ARG A 63 6.00 -2.41 9.13
CA ARG A 63 6.45 -1.36 8.21
C ARG A 63 7.88 -1.61 7.75
N ALA A 64 8.80 -1.87 8.68
CA ALA A 64 10.21 -2.14 8.36
C ALA A 64 10.37 -3.41 7.50
N VAL A 65 9.66 -4.49 7.83
CA VAL A 65 9.66 -5.74 7.06
C VAL A 65 9.12 -5.50 5.65
N LEU A 66 8.02 -4.79 5.52
CA LEU A 66 7.41 -4.48 4.23
C LEU A 66 8.34 -3.64 3.35
N VAL A 67 8.93 -2.56 3.87
CA VAL A 67 9.87 -1.70 3.15
C VAL A 67 11.04 -2.52 2.60
N ALA A 68 11.65 -3.36 3.44
CA ALA A 68 12.77 -4.21 3.03
C ALA A 68 12.39 -5.14 1.85
N HIS A 69 11.22 -5.80 1.91
CA HIS A 69 10.75 -6.70 0.85
C HIS A 69 10.41 -5.96 -0.45
N LEU A 70 9.83 -4.77 -0.37
CA LEU A 70 9.49 -3.99 -1.55
C LEU A 70 10.73 -3.41 -2.23
N LEU A 71 11.74 -2.98 -1.48
CA LEU A 71 13.03 -2.53 -2.02
C LEU A 71 13.81 -3.69 -2.66
N GLU A 72 13.74 -4.89 -2.09
CA GLU A 72 14.30 -6.09 -2.71
C GLU A 72 13.61 -6.43 -4.04
N GLY A 73 12.31 -6.16 -4.14
CA GLY A 73 11.53 -6.34 -5.37
C GLY A 73 11.15 -7.79 -5.66
N GLY A 74 11.08 -8.13 -6.96
CA GLY A 74 10.75 -9.48 -7.41
C GLY A 74 9.25 -9.74 -7.60
N TYR A 75 8.40 -8.71 -7.51
CA TYR A 75 6.95 -8.84 -7.69
C TYR A 75 6.50 -8.79 -9.16
N GLY A 76 7.42 -8.54 -10.08
CA GLY A 76 7.19 -8.58 -11.53
C GLY A 76 6.14 -7.55 -11.98
N SER A 77 5.18 -8.01 -12.79
CA SER A 77 4.10 -7.17 -13.32
C SER A 77 2.92 -6.99 -12.36
N ARG A 78 2.94 -7.58 -11.19
CA ARG A 78 1.86 -7.43 -10.19
C ARG A 78 1.77 -5.99 -9.72
N SER A 79 0.57 -5.46 -9.65
CA SER A 79 0.34 -4.13 -9.08
C SER A 79 0.60 -4.16 -7.58
N GLN A 80 1.46 -3.27 -7.11
CA GLN A 80 1.84 -3.18 -5.70
C GLN A 80 1.09 -2.01 -5.08
N ILE A 81 0.21 -2.32 -4.14
CA ILE A 81 -0.64 -1.37 -3.43
C ILE A 81 -0.35 -1.50 -1.94
N ILE A 82 -0.19 -0.40 -1.23
CA ILE A 82 -0.03 -0.42 0.24
C ILE A 82 -1.29 0.14 0.89
N ARG A 83 -1.90 -0.63 1.78
CA ARG A 83 -2.95 -0.10 2.67
C ARG A 83 -2.30 0.44 3.92
N ILE A 84 -2.37 1.75 4.11
CA ILE A 84 -1.86 2.46 5.28
C ILE A 84 -2.86 2.49 6.41
N ASN A 85 -2.40 2.86 7.60
CA ASN A 85 -3.29 3.20 8.70
C ASN A 85 -4.03 4.51 8.42
N GLY A 86 -5.19 4.70 9.05
CA GLY A 86 -5.98 5.93 8.88
C GLY A 86 -5.18 7.19 9.25
N LEU A 87 -5.47 8.31 8.57
CA LEU A 87 -4.75 9.57 8.77
C LEU A 87 -4.88 10.15 10.19
N ASP A 88 -5.92 9.74 10.91
CA ASP A 88 -6.20 10.10 12.31
C ASP A 88 -5.47 9.21 13.34
N THR A 89 -4.65 8.27 12.87
CA THR A 89 -3.90 7.34 13.74
C THR A 89 -2.46 7.81 13.97
N PRO A 90 -1.81 7.40 15.06
CA PRO A 90 -0.41 7.75 15.34
C PRO A 90 0.59 7.12 14.35
N TRP A 91 0.18 6.13 13.55
CA TRP A 91 1.05 5.44 12.59
C TRP A 91 1.08 6.08 11.21
N ALA A 92 0.14 6.94 10.88
CA ALA A 92 -0.04 7.49 9.52
C ALA A 92 1.21 8.20 8.99
N ALA A 93 1.84 9.04 9.79
CA ALA A 93 3.01 9.81 9.37
C ALA A 93 4.19 8.91 8.96
N GLU A 94 4.46 7.86 9.73
CA GLU A 94 5.54 6.92 9.43
C GLU A 94 5.19 5.98 8.27
N ASP A 95 3.91 5.61 8.10
CA ASP A 95 3.45 4.87 6.94
C ASP A 95 3.65 5.67 5.65
N ILE A 96 3.33 6.97 5.68
CA ILE A 96 3.55 7.88 4.56
C ILE A 96 5.04 8.01 4.23
N ALA A 97 5.92 8.13 5.23
CA ALA A 97 7.35 8.15 5.01
C ALA A 97 7.85 6.85 4.33
N ALA A 98 7.35 5.70 4.77
CA ALA A 98 7.67 4.41 4.15
C ALA A 98 7.18 4.33 2.68
N ILE A 99 5.99 4.86 2.38
CA ILE A 99 5.47 4.93 1.01
C ILE A 99 6.39 5.76 0.11
N ALA A 100 6.87 6.90 0.60
CA ALA A 100 7.78 7.77 -0.15
C ALA A 100 9.08 7.05 -0.53
N GLU A 101 9.55 6.14 0.33
CA GLU A 101 10.75 5.34 0.08
C GLU A 101 10.53 4.26 -0.99
N VAL A 102 9.45 3.49 -0.89
CA VAL A 102 9.21 2.33 -1.77
C VAL A 102 8.44 2.65 -3.04
N ARG A 103 7.74 3.77 -3.09
CA ARG A 103 6.97 4.27 -4.24
C ARG A 103 6.05 3.21 -4.87
N PRO A 104 5.04 2.72 -4.15
CA PRO A 104 4.10 1.75 -4.67
C PRO A 104 3.29 2.34 -5.83
N GLU A 105 2.63 1.47 -6.59
CA GLU A 105 1.75 1.91 -7.68
C GLU A 105 0.54 2.70 -7.18
N ALA A 106 0.02 2.33 -6.02
CA ALA A 106 -1.09 3.02 -5.38
C ALA A 106 -1.05 2.88 -3.86
N VAL A 107 -1.72 3.80 -3.19
CA VAL A 107 -1.96 3.76 -1.75
C VAL A 107 -3.45 3.60 -1.49
N LEU A 108 -3.78 2.70 -0.59
CA LEU A 108 -5.13 2.42 -0.16
C LEU A 108 -5.38 3.09 1.19
N LEU A 109 -6.23 4.11 1.20
CA LEU A 109 -6.64 4.78 2.44
C LEU A 109 -7.87 4.09 3.01
N PRO A 110 -7.82 3.55 4.24
CA PRO A 110 -8.96 2.90 4.87
C PRO A 110 -9.92 3.94 5.47
N LYS A 111 -11.16 3.51 5.71
CA LYS A 111 -12.15 4.24 6.54
C LYS A 111 -12.37 5.69 6.09
N VAL A 112 -12.45 5.90 4.78
CA VAL A 112 -12.69 7.22 4.19
C VAL A 112 -14.15 7.63 4.39
N ASP A 113 -14.35 8.76 5.08
CA ASP A 113 -15.67 9.30 5.40
C ASP A 113 -16.03 10.53 4.52
N ASN A 114 -15.03 11.20 3.95
CA ASN A 114 -15.23 12.39 3.12
C ASN A 114 -14.10 12.60 2.09
N ALA A 115 -14.36 13.45 1.10
CA ALA A 115 -13.41 13.74 0.03
C ALA A 115 -12.14 14.48 0.52
N GLN A 116 -12.23 15.22 1.62
CA GLN A 116 -11.09 15.96 2.16
C GLN A 116 -9.95 15.03 2.57
N MET A 117 -10.25 13.87 3.15
CA MET A 117 -9.23 12.88 3.53
C MET A 117 -8.41 12.41 2.33
N ILE A 118 -9.05 12.26 1.17
CA ILE A 118 -8.37 11.86 -0.07
C ILE A 118 -7.49 13.00 -0.59
N ALA A 119 -7.99 14.25 -0.54
CA ALA A 119 -7.23 15.42 -0.95
C ALA A 119 -5.99 15.63 -0.07
N GLU A 120 -6.11 15.41 1.24
CA GLU A 120 -4.98 15.48 2.18
C GLU A 120 -3.90 14.45 1.86
N LEU A 121 -4.28 13.20 1.64
CA LEU A 121 -3.32 12.16 1.24
C LEU A 121 -2.68 12.49 -0.12
N GLY A 122 -3.46 12.92 -1.09
CA GLY A 122 -2.98 13.34 -2.42
C GLY A 122 -1.93 14.44 -2.31
N ALA A 123 -2.20 15.50 -1.54
CA ALA A 123 -1.27 16.61 -1.33
C ALA A 123 0.06 16.21 -0.68
N VAL A 124 0.05 15.14 0.14
CA VAL A 124 1.27 14.59 0.74
C VAL A 124 2.06 13.75 -0.26
N MET A 125 1.36 13.00 -1.11
CA MET A 125 1.98 12.13 -2.12
C MET A 125 2.60 12.90 -3.29
N ASP A 126 2.16 14.12 -3.55
CA ASP A 126 2.65 14.98 -4.64
C ASP A 126 3.93 15.76 -4.28
N ARG A 127 4.44 15.63 -3.05
CA ARG A 127 5.69 16.25 -2.56
C ARG A 127 6.89 15.34 -2.76
#